data_a5ea2edbdf181edc4f97c771513af3a6
#
_entry.id   a5ea2edbdf181edc4f97c771513af3a6
#
_cell.length_a   1.000
_cell.length_b   1.000
_cell.length_c   1.000
_cell.angle_alpha   90.00
_cell.angle_beta   90.00
_cell.angle_gamma   90.00
#
_symmetry.space_group_name_H-M   'P 1'
#
loop_
_entity.id
_entity.type
_entity.pdbx_description
1 polymer ?
#
loop_
_entity_poly.entity_id
_entity_poly.type
_entity_poly.pdbx_seq_one_letter_code
_entity_poly.pdbx_strand_id
1 'polypeptide(L)'
;MKRIFKIFLIFVLAFTLLIGLVSCTSSVEKNNSLVKIIDVKLTDEQYAFVCKKGNTALVESMNAFLEEIKANGTFDTLVSKYFEGVGEKVGYEVTTTDVTNTDNKFIVVTNCPFEPFEYMENDGKIYGLDIEIAAAYAEKMGLELVIKNIGFNEIFVQVEAGYADIGMAGITASADRAEIYDFTTPYYEASQKLIVAVDNTDFDNCKTADEVVEILSSLVDKSIGFQNATTGSLYIVGDEDWGFDGFANIDGKSYSNAQVAITDLINRNIYGVLLDEAPANMIVDEINGQQKASWGAKFKNFFETLSNEYYQNIFITGLLNTIKIAVIGLIIGIIIGTIIAIIKVAPKYKLIYKILDKICTFYTLIFRGTPIVAQLLIAYYVIMPSIGIKMNALTVGMIVFGMNSGAYVSEIMRGGLNSVDKGQLEAGRALGLTYSTTMLKIVVPQAVKNILPTLGNEFISLIKETSVLSFIAVYDLYKALLDVGMVKYDSMVPYIMMGLIYIVLVLIISAGIKLLERRFAKSDRN
;
A
#
# COMPACT_ATOMS: atom_id res chain seq x y z
N MET A 1 1.72 -7.39 -25.61
CA MET A 1 1.04 -7.07 -24.34
C MET A 1 -0.43 -7.50 -24.33
N LYS A 2 -1.33 -6.97 -25.18
CA LYS A 2 -2.79 -7.34 -25.19
C LYS A 2 -3.08 -8.86 -25.31
N ARG A 3 -2.25 -9.67 -25.97
CA ARG A 3 -2.43 -11.13 -26.08
C ARG A 3 -2.09 -11.88 -24.78
N ILE A 4 -1.01 -11.47 -24.08
CA ILE A 4 -0.60 -12.07 -22.80
C ILE A 4 -1.62 -11.74 -21.73
N PHE A 5 -2.11 -10.50 -21.69
CA PHE A 5 -3.19 -10.05 -20.81
C PHE A 5 -4.48 -10.87 -21.05
N LYS A 6 -4.87 -11.12 -22.31
CA LYS A 6 -6.04 -11.96 -22.61
C LYS A 6 -5.90 -13.41 -22.16
N ILE A 7 -4.72 -14.01 -22.34
CA ILE A 7 -4.45 -15.39 -21.91
C ILE A 7 -4.49 -15.49 -20.39
N PHE A 8 -3.88 -14.52 -19.69
CA PHE A 8 -3.90 -14.40 -18.24
C PHE A 8 -5.35 -14.21 -17.72
N LEU A 9 -6.12 -13.32 -18.34
CA LEU A 9 -7.51 -13.07 -18.00
C LEU A 9 -8.38 -14.32 -18.19
N ILE A 10 -8.15 -15.11 -19.26
CA ILE A 10 -8.86 -16.37 -19.51
C ILE A 10 -8.54 -17.41 -18.43
N PHE A 11 -7.30 -17.50 -17.96
CA PHE A 11 -6.90 -18.45 -16.90
C PHE A 11 -7.53 -18.08 -15.56
N VAL A 12 -7.55 -16.78 -15.23
CA VAL A 12 -8.20 -16.24 -14.03
C VAL A 12 -9.71 -16.42 -14.12
N LEU A 13 -10.34 -16.15 -15.27
CA LEU A 13 -11.78 -16.39 -15.52
C LEU A 13 -12.16 -17.87 -15.42
N ALA A 14 -11.33 -18.79 -15.90
CA ALA A 14 -11.58 -20.21 -15.78
C ALA A 14 -11.57 -20.69 -14.32
N PHE A 15 -10.68 -20.10 -13.49
CA PHE A 15 -10.59 -20.43 -12.08
C PHE A 15 -11.73 -19.79 -11.26
N THR A 16 -12.14 -18.56 -11.60
CA THR A 16 -13.31 -17.90 -10.98
C THR A 16 -14.63 -18.58 -11.35
N LEU A 17 -14.76 -19.13 -12.55
CA LEU A 17 -15.89 -19.98 -12.94
C LEU A 17 -15.97 -21.27 -12.10
N LEU A 18 -14.84 -21.86 -11.74
CA LEU A 18 -14.78 -23.01 -10.83
C LEU A 18 -15.26 -22.66 -9.41
N ILE A 19 -14.91 -21.47 -8.89
CA ILE A 19 -15.39 -20.97 -7.59
C ILE A 19 -16.87 -20.55 -7.68
N GLY A 20 -17.29 -19.94 -8.78
CA GLY A 20 -18.70 -19.54 -9.02
C GLY A 20 -19.67 -20.70 -9.10
N LEU A 21 -19.23 -21.88 -9.54
CA LEU A 21 -20.07 -23.11 -9.58
C LEU A 21 -20.35 -23.69 -8.18
N VAL A 22 -19.55 -23.31 -7.16
CA VAL A 22 -19.76 -23.73 -5.76
C VAL A 22 -20.76 -22.79 -5.05
N SER A 23 -21.07 -21.62 -5.62
CA SER A 23 -21.86 -20.55 -4.97
C SER A 23 -23.31 -20.42 -5.47
N CYS A 24 -23.84 -21.39 -6.21
CA CYS A 24 -25.18 -21.34 -6.78
C CYS A 24 -26.25 -21.89 -5.83
N THR A 25 -26.42 -21.29 -4.65
CA THR A 25 -27.67 -21.38 -3.86
C THR A 25 -27.72 -20.26 -2.83
N SER A 26 -28.28 -19.12 -3.17
CA SER A 26 -28.98 -18.30 -2.17
C SER A 26 -30.04 -17.44 -2.85
N SER A 27 -31.26 -17.62 -2.39
CA SER A 27 -32.48 -16.92 -2.73
C SER A 27 -32.34 -15.40 -2.55
N VAL A 28 -32.91 -14.68 -3.51
CA VAL A 28 -33.12 -13.23 -3.47
C VAL A 28 -34.02 -12.88 -2.29
N GLU A 29 -33.47 -12.26 -1.26
CA GLU A 29 -34.25 -11.66 -0.17
C GLU A 29 -34.41 -10.15 -0.36
N LYS A 30 -35.52 -9.64 0.17
CA LYS A 30 -36.05 -8.28 0.06
C LYS A 30 -35.09 -7.19 0.56
N ASN A 31 -35.29 -6.00 0.01
CA ASN A 31 -34.67 -4.71 0.29
C ASN A 31 -34.51 -4.38 1.79
N ASN A 32 -33.39 -4.75 2.41
CA ASN A 32 -33.04 -4.33 3.75
C ASN A 32 -31.62 -3.78 3.76
N SER A 33 -31.40 -2.55 4.24
CA SER A 33 -30.09 -1.96 4.46
C SER A 33 -29.22 -2.87 5.35
N LEU A 34 -27.90 -2.92 5.16
CA LEU A 34 -26.99 -3.72 5.99
C LEU A 34 -26.49 -2.95 7.20
N VAL A 35 -26.24 -1.68 6.99
CA VAL A 35 -25.69 -0.76 7.98
C VAL A 35 -26.51 0.53 8.01
N LYS A 36 -26.45 1.23 9.12
CA LYS A 36 -27.06 2.55 9.31
C LYS A 36 -26.09 3.47 10.05
N ILE A 37 -26.22 4.77 9.80
CA ILE A 37 -25.52 5.81 10.52
C ILE A 37 -26.37 6.24 11.71
N ILE A 38 -25.74 6.42 12.86
CA ILE A 38 -26.35 7.09 14.00
C ILE A 38 -26.26 8.58 13.78
N ASP A 39 -27.41 9.23 13.64
CA ASP A 39 -27.49 10.66 13.29
C ASP A 39 -27.21 11.57 14.47
N VAL A 40 -26.03 11.41 15.07
CA VAL A 40 -25.50 12.22 16.15
C VAL A 40 -24.05 12.59 15.82
N LYS A 41 -23.72 13.88 15.87
CA LYS A 41 -22.33 14.36 15.74
C LYS A 41 -21.58 14.07 17.02
N LEU A 42 -20.44 13.40 16.92
CA LEU A 42 -19.65 12.98 18.08
C LEU A 42 -18.47 13.91 18.37
N THR A 43 -18.01 14.65 17.35
CA THR A 43 -16.87 15.57 17.45
C THR A 43 -17.15 16.85 16.69
N ASP A 44 -16.39 17.90 17.00
CA ASP A 44 -16.32 19.15 16.22
C ASP A 44 -14.90 19.26 15.65
N GLU A 45 -14.78 19.15 14.34
CA GLU A 45 -13.50 19.09 13.64
C GLU A 45 -13.44 20.11 12.51
N GLN A 46 -12.22 20.49 12.13
CA GLN A 46 -11.99 21.42 11.03
C GLN A 46 -10.94 20.83 10.07
N TYR A 47 -11.31 20.69 8.81
CA TYR A 47 -10.37 20.26 7.77
C TYR A 47 -9.56 21.42 7.26
N ALA A 48 -8.25 21.16 7.14
CA ALA A 48 -7.28 22.05 6.53
C ALA A 48 -6.26 21.24 5.72
N PHE A 49 -5.54 21.90 4.82
CA PHE A 49 -4.50 21.26 4.05
C PHE A 49 -3.18 21.27 4.80
N VAL A 50 -2.46 20.16 4.78
CA VAL A 50 -1.20 20.00 5.52
C VAL A 50 0.00 20.33 4.64
N CYS A 51 0.89 21.15 5.16
CA CYS A 51 2.14 21.57 4.55
C CYS A 51 3.32 21.18 5.44
N LYS A 52 4.52 21.09 4.83
CA LYS A 52 5.76 20.91 5.59
C LYS A 52 5.96 22.05 6.58
N LYS A 53 6.40 21.73 7.79
CA LYS A 53 6.74 22.72 8.83
C LYS A 53 7.74 23.75 8.32
N GLY A 54 7.42 25.03 8.48
CA GLY A 54 8.21 26.15 8.01
C GLY A 54 8.01 26.56 6.55
N ASN A 55 7.10 25.91 5.81
CA ASN A 55 6.73 26.32 4.44
C ASN A 55 5.65 27.42 4.45
N THR A 56 5.94 28.51 5.16
CA THR A 56 5.00 29.62 5.36
C THR A 56 4.54 30.27 4.06
N ALA A 57 5.43 30.34 3.06
CA ALA A 57 5.10 30.92 1.75
C ALA A 57 3.97 30.16 1.04
N LEU A 58 3.97 28.83 1.07
CA LEU A 58 2.88 28.03 0.48
C LEU A 58 1.61 28.17 1.29
N VAL A 59 1.70 28.13 2.62
CA VAL A 59 0.54 28.29 3.52
C VAL A 59 -0.13 29.65 3.30
N GLU A 60 0.63 30.75 3.29
CA GLU A 60 0.11 32.09 3.05
C GLU A 60 -0.54 32.21 1.66
N SER A 61 0.12 31.66 0.63
CA SER A 61 -0.40 31.68 -0.74
C SER A 61 -1.71 30.88 -0.86
N MET A 62 -1.78 29.69 -0.24
CA MET A 62 -2.99 28.87 -0.24
C MET A 62 -4.12 29.51 0.57
N ASN A 63 -3.80 30.12 1.73
CA ASN A 63 -4.80 30.85 2.53
C ASN A 63 -5.40 32.02 1.75
N ALA A 64 -4.57 32.84 1.09
CA ALA A 64 -5.05 33.93 0.25
C ALA A 64 -5.93 33.42 -0.90
N PHE A 65 -5.58 32.27 -1.48
CA PHE A 65 -6.40 31.63 -2.50
C PHE A 65 -7.74 31.12 -1.96
N LEU A 66 -7.75 30.46 -0.79
CA LEU A 66 -8.99 30.00 -0.15
C LEU A 66 -9.93 31.18 0.19
N GLU A 67 -9.39 32.28 0.71
CA GLU A 67 -10.16 33.49 0.97
C GLU A 67 -10.77 34.06 -0.33
N GLU A 68 -10.01 34.10 -1.41
CA GLU A 68 -10.47 34.60 -2.71
C GLU A 68 -11.62 33.76 -3.28
N ILE A 69 -11.47 32.41 -3.30
CA ILE A 69 -12.51 31.53 -3.84
C ILE A 69 -13.77 31.51 -2.96
N LYS A 70 -13.63 31.72 -1.65
CA LYS A 70 -14.78 31.91 -0.74
C LYS A 70 -15.46 33.26 -1.01
N ALA A 71 -14.70 34.34 -1.17
CA ALA A 71 -15.24 35.66 -1.39
C ALA A 71 -15.96 35.83 -2.74
N ASN A 72 -15.51 35.15 -3.79
CA ASN A 72 -16.07 35.23 -5.14
C ASN A 72 -17.15 34.16 -5.44
N GLY A 73 -17.49 33.29 -4.47
CA GLY A 73 -18.50 32.24 -4.59
C GLY A 73 -18.06 30.98 -5.34
N THR A 74 -16.79 30.88 -5.75
CA THR A 74 -16.25 29.66 -6.39
C THR A 74 -16.29 28.50 -5.43
N PHE A 75 -15.91 28.71 -4.17
CA PHE A 75 -15.93 27.67 -3.14
C PHE A 75 -17.35 27.10 -2.94
N ASP A 76 -18.37 27.94 -2.83
CA ASP A 76 -19.76 27.50 -2.68
C ASP A 76 -20.24 26.70 -3.90
N THR A 77 -19.80 27.11 -5.09
CA THR A 77 -20.07 26.35 -6.32
C THR A 77 -19.46 24.96 -6.30
N LEU A 78 -18.22 24.83 -5.80
CA LEU A 78 -17.56 23.54 -5.66
C LEU A 78 -18.24 22.66 -4.61
N VAL A 79 -18.62 23.24 -3.45
CA VAL A 79 -19.38 22.54 -2.42
C VAL A 79 -20.70 22.02 -2.98
N SER A 80 -21.52 22.86 -3.62
CA SER A 80 -22.79 22.43 -4.23
C SER A 80 -22.59 21.35 -5.28
N LYS A 81 -21.49 21.40 -6.04
CA LYS A 81 -21.14 20.38 -7.05
C LYS A 81 -20.94 19.00 -6.45
N TYR A 82 -20.19 18.90 -5.35
CA TYR A 82 -19.79 17.63 -4.76
C TYR A 82 -20.72 17.12 -3.69
N PHE A 83 -21.39 18.00 -2.96
CA PHE A 83 -22.31 17.62 -1.87
C PHE A 83 -23.77 17.55 -2.31
N GLU A 84 -24.18 18.41 -3.26
CA GLU A 84 -25.58 18.50 -3.71
C GLU A 84 -25.78 17.95 -5.13
N GLY A 85 -24.69 17.62 -5.82
CA GLY A 85 -24.74 17.10 -7.21
C GLY A 85 -25.12 18.16 -8.25
N VAL A 86 -24.85 19.44 -7.99
CA VAL A 86 -25.21 20.56 -8.87
C VAL A 86 -24.02 20.95 -9.75
N GLY A 87 -24.09 20.65 -11.01
CA GLY A 87 -23.07 20.99 -11.99
C GLY A 87 -22.26 19.79 -12.48
N GLU A 88 -21.35 20.04 -13.43
CA GLU A 88 -20.49 19.01 -14.01
C GLU A 88 -19.21 18.84 -13.17
N LYS A 89 -18.93 17.61 -12.74
CA LYS A 89 -17.71 17.24 -12.01
C LYS A 89 -16.54 17.13 -12.97
N VAL A 90 -15.36 17.59 -12.58
CA VAL A 90 -14.15 17.53 -13.39
C VAL A 90 -13.20 16.48 -12.80
N GLY A 91 -12.80 15.51 -13.62
CA GLY A 91 -11.88 14.46 -13.24
C GLY A 91 -10.45 14.75 -13.69
N TYR A 92 -9.48 14.46 -12.82
CA TYR A 92 -8.05 14.67 -13.03
C TYR A 92 -7.28 13.36 -13.06
N GLU A 93 -6.14 13.36 -13.77
CA GLU A 93 -5.28 12.17 -13.85
C GLU A 93 -4.50 11.96 -12.54
N VAL A 94 -4.43 10.72 -12.09
CA VAL A 94 -3.58 10.33 -10.96
C VAL A 94 -2.22 9.86 -11.48
N THR A 95 -1.16 10.41 -10.92
CA THR A 95 0.21 10.04 -11.27
C THR A 95 0.60 8.74 -10.57
N THR A 96 0.89 7.72 -11.36
CA THR A 96 1.33 6.38 -10.89
C THR A 96 2.84 6.18 -10.93
N THR A 97 3.58 7.19 -11.40
CA THR A 97 5.04 7.19 -11.52
C THR A 97 5.66 8.20 -10.59
N ASP A 98 6.91 7.96 -10.20
CA ASP A 98 7.65 8.93 -9.40
C ASP A 98 7.97 10.21 -10.17
N VAL A 99 7.79 11.32 -9.48
CA VAL A 99 8.10 12.66 -10.00
C VAL A 99 9.51 13.04 -9.55
N THR A 100 10.48 12.90 -10.43
CA THR A 100 11.88 13.23 -10.15
C THR A 100 12.23 14.69 -10.46
N ASN A 101 11.55 15.29 -11.47
CA ASN A 101 11.61 16.72 -11.73
C ASN A 101 10.38 17.40 -11.14
N THR A 102 10.60 18.27 -10.17
CA THR A 102 9.56 19.02 -9.46
C THR A 102 9.42 20.47 -9.94
N ASP A 103 10.27 20.89 -10.89
CA ASP A 103 10.24 22.27 -11.40
C ASP A 103 8.89 22.56 -12.04
N ASN A 104 8.30 23.70 -11.69
CA ASN A 104 7.01 24.17 -12.20
C ASN A 104 5.83 23.21 -11.96
N LYS A 105 5.91 22.39 -10.90
CA LYS A 105 4.86 21.43 -10.51
C LYS A 105 4.28 21.76 -9.15
N PHE A 106 3.00 21.48 -8.99
CA PHE A 106 2.30 21.46 -7.72
C PHE A 106 1.94 20.02 -7.39
N ILE A 107 2.67 19.43 -6.44
CA ILE A 107 2.56 18.02 -6.10
C ILE A 107 1.65 17.86 -4.90
N VAL A 108 0.47 17.32 -5.14
CA VAL A 108 -0.58 17.05 -4.16
C VAL A 108 -0.61 15.56 -3.83
N VAL A 109 -0.63 15.23 -2.56
CA VAL A 109 -0.86 13.87 -2.07
C VAL A 109 -2.23 13.79 -1.39
N THR A 110 -2.97 12.73 -1.69
CA THR A 110 -4.34 12.50 -1.23
C THR A 110 -4.58 11.03 -0.94
N ASN A 111 -5.72 10.67 -0.33
CA ASN A 111 -6.06 9.30 0.05
C ASN A 111 -7.48 8.91 -0.36
N CYS A 112 -7.63 8.37 -1.58
CA CYS A 112 -8.92 7.83 -2.04
C CYS A 112 -9.20 6.43 -1.48
N PRO A 113 -10.49 6.11 -1.30
CA PRO A 113 -11.65 6.97 -1.48
C PRO A 113 -12.08 7.65 -0.19
N PHE A 114 -12.36 8.92 -0.27
CA PHE A 114 -12.92 9.74 0.81
C PHE A 114 -13.93 10.75 0.22
N GLU A 115 -14.98 10.23 -0.44
CA GLU A 115 -16.02 11.04 -1.09
C GLU A 115 -16.80 11.86 -0.05
N PRO A 116 -17.07 13.15 -0.31
CA PRO A 116 -16.98 13.89 -1.57
C PRO A 116 -15.68 14.70 -1.75
N PHE A 117 -14.66 14.52 -0.91
CA PHE A 117 -13.40 15.29 -0.95
C PHE A 117 -12.43 14.78 -2.01
N GLU A 118 -12.21 13.46 -2.06
CA GLU A 118 -11.39 12.78 -3.07
C GLU A 118 -11.86 11.34 -3.30
N TYR A 119 -12.13 10.98 -4.56
CA TYR A 119 -12.55 9.65 -4.94
C TYR A 119 -12.25 9.36 -6.41
N MET A 120 -12.20 8.08 -6.75
CA MET A 120 -11.95 7.62 -8.12
C MET A 120 -13.24 7.15 -8.76
N GLU A 121 -13.42 7.47 -10.06
CA GLU A 121 -14.52 6.93 -10.86
C GLU A 121 -14.07 5.85 -11.84
N ASN A 122 -15.04 5.25 -12.54
CA ASN A 122 -14.79 4.16 -13.49
C ASN A 122 -13.91 4.58 -14.70
N ASP A 123 -13.81 5.87 -15.00
CA ASP A 123 -12.97 6.42 -16.07
C ASP A 123 -11.49 6.50 -15.66
N GLY A 124 -11.17 6.21 -14.40
CA GLY A 124 -9.82 6.22 -13.87
C GLY A 124 -9.31 7.59 -13.44
N LYS A 125 -10.19 8.56 -13.39
CA LYS A 125 -9.86 9.90 -12.91
C LYS A 125 -10.27 10.07 -11.46
N ILE A 126 -9.57 10.98 -10.80
CA ILE A 126 -9.88 11.42 -9.44
C ILE A 126 -10.75 12.67 -9.48
N TYR A 127 -11.74 12.68 -8.61
CA TYR A 127 -12.72 13.73 -8.44
C TYR A 127 -12.77 14.16 -6.97
N GLY A 128 -13.38 15.30 -6.69
CA GLY A 128 -13.64 15.71 -5.31
C GLY A 128 -13.39 17.19 -5.07
N LEU A 129 -13.90 17.66 -3.94
CA LEU A 129 -13.76 19.06 -3.53
C LEU A 129 -12.29 19.46 -3.40
N ASP A 130 -11.49 18.65 -2.70
CA ASP A 130 -10.07 18.91 -2.46
C ASP A 130 -9.29 18.92 -3.78
N ILE A 131 -9.66 18.04 -4.69
CA ILE A 131 -9.01 17.89 -6.00
C ILE A 131 -9.28 19.10 -6.92
N GLU A 132 -10.52 19.59 -6.96
CA GLU A 132 -10.81 20.79 -7.78
C GLU A 132 -10.23 22.05 -7.13
N ILE A 133 -10.14 22.15 -5.81
CA ILE A 133 -9.42 23.24 -5.15
C ILE A 133 -7.93 23.21 -5.53
N ALA A 134 -7.30 22.03 -5.50
CA ALA A 134 -5.91 21.85 -5.91
C ALA A 134 -5.68 22.26 -7.37
N ALA A 135 -6.59 21.86 -8.26
CA ALA A 135 -6.51 22.19 -9.69
C ALA A 135 -6.65 23.70 -9.95
N ALA A 136 -7.61 24.34 -9.32
CA ALA A 136 -7.82 25.77 -9.44
C ALA A 136 -6.64 26.58 -8.88
N TYR A 137 -6.02 26.11 -7.78
CA TYR A 137 -4.80 26.72 -7.25
C TYR A 137 -3.62 26.57 -8.23
N ALA A 138 -3.38 25.35 -8.74
CA ALA A 138 -2.31 25.10 -9.69
C ALA A 138 -2.46 25.95 -10.96
N GLU A 139 -3.67 26.04 -11.51
CA GLU A 139 -3.99 26.90 -12.66
C GLU A 139 -3.67 28.36 -12.38
N LYS A 140 -4.13 28.88 -11.23
CA LYS A 140 -3.87 30.28 -10.82
C LYS A 140 -2.38 30.57 -10.71
N MET A 141 -1.61 29.63 -10.18
CA MET A 141 -0.17 29.78 -9.99
C MET A 141 0.65 29.45 -11.25
N GLY A 142 0.00 28.98 -12.33
CA GLY A 142 0.67 28.58 -13.57
C GLY A 142 1.53 27.33 -13.40
N LEU A 143 1.17 26.41 -12.49
CA LEU A 143 1.88 25.18 -12.18
C LEU A 143 1.20 23.97 -12.83
N GLU A 144 1.99 22.95 -13.18
CA GLU A 144 1.47 21.65 -13.58
C GLU A 144 0.98 20.91 -12.33
N LEU A 145 -0.31 20.56 -12.27
CA LEU A 145 -0.86 19.77 -11.18
C LEU A 145 -0.41 18.31 -11.29
N VAL A 146 0.12 17.77 -10.19
CA VAL A 146 0.49 16.36 -10.04
C VAL A 146 -0.22 15.80 -8.82
N ILE A 147 -1.09 14.82 -9.01
CA ILE A 147 -1.86 14.19 -7.93
C ILE A 147 -1.33 12.77 -7.70
N LYS A 148 -1.04 12.43 -6.45
CA LYS A 148 -0.66 11.08 -6.04
C LYS A 148 -1.68 10.54 -5.03
N ASN A 149 -2.26 9.37 -5.31
CA ASN A 149 -3.13 8.66 -4.39
C ASN A 149 -2.29 7.67 -3.56
N ILE A 150 -2.15 7.94 -2.26
CA ILE A 150 -1.30 7.18 -1.32
C ILE A 150 -2.08 6.82 -0.06
N GLY A 151 -1.50 6.08 0.88
CA GLY A 151 -2.11 5.81 2.17
C GLY A 151 -2.20 7.10 3.03
N PHE A 152 -3.19 7.16 3.92
CA PHE A 152 -3.43 8.38 4.72
C PHE A 152 -2.20 8.78 5.56
N ASN A 153 -1.56 7.80 6.22
CA ASN A 153 -0.35 8.07 7.02
C ASN A 153 0.84 8.52 6.18
N GLU A 154 0.94 8.00 4.96
CA GLU A 154 2.02 8.33 4.03
C GLU A 154 1.93 9.78 3.55
N ILE A 155 0.76 10.43 3.60
CA ILE A 155 0.58 11.86 3.28
C ILE A 155 1.54 12.70 4.12
N PHE A 156 1.50 12.53 5.42
CA PHE A 156 2.32 13.30 6.37
C PHE A 156 3.81 13.10 6.13
N VAL A 157 4.20 11.85 5.90
CA VAL A 157 5.61 11.50 5.66
C VAL A 157 6.12 12.05 4.32
N GLN A 158 5.29 12.02 3.26
CA GLN A 158 5.63 12.57 1.94
C GLN A 158 5.82 14.09 1.99
N VAL A 159 4.94 14.78 2.72
CA VAL A 159 5.01 16.24 2.90
C VAL A 159 6.25 16.61 3.73
N GLU A 160 6.51 15.93 4.84
CA GLU A 160 7.68 16.17 5.70
C GLU A 160 8.99 15.94 4.96
N ALA A 161 9.09 14.85 4.21
CA ALA A 161 10.27 14.49 3.43
C ALA A 161 10.47 15.39 2.18
N GLY A 162 9.48 16.23 1.82
CA GLY A 162 9.53 17.11 0.65
C GLY A 162 9.37 16.37 -0.70
N TYR A 163 8.67 15.24 -0.70
CA TYR A 163 8.25 14.51 -1.90
C TYR A 163 6.88 14.99 -2.42
N ALA A 164 6.17 15.77 -1.61
CA ALA A 164 4.95 16.48 -1.97
C ALA A 164 5.01 17.90 -1.41
N ASP A 165 4.29 18.82 -2.06
CA ASP A 165 4.17 20.20 -1.60
C ASP A 165 3.11 20.32 -0.51
N ILE A 166 1.99 19.58 -0.65
CA ILE A 166 0.80 19.68 0.19
C ILE A 166 0.05 18.34 0.26
N GLY A 167 -0.56 18.08 1.40
CA GLY A 167 -1.53 17.00 1.60
C GLY A 167 -2.96 17.55 1.65
N MET A 168 -3.83 16.99 0.81
CA MET A 168 -5.23 17.38 0.66
C MET A 168 -6.08 16.11 0.69
N ALA A 169 -6.73 15.80 1.81
CA ALA A 169 -7.42 14.54 2.05
C ALA A 169 -8.38 14.62 3.27
N GLY A 170 -9.21 15.67 3.34
CA GLY A 170 -10.10 15.86 4.48
C GLY A 170 -9.37 15.81 5.83
N ILE A 171 -8.21 16.46 5.94
CA ILE A 171 -7.32 16.31 7.09
C ILE A 171 -7.75 17.24 8.21
N THR A 172 -8.06 16.69 9.37
CA THR A 172 -8.35 17.47 10.58
C THR A 172 -7.09 18.15 11.10
N ALA A 173 -7.15 19.49 11.18
CA ALA A 173 -6.10 20.29 11.80
C ALA A 173 -6.24 20.21 13.32
N SER A 174 -5.25 19.64 13.99
CA SER A 174 -5.19 19.54 15.45
C SER A 174 -3.95 20.21 16.01
N ALA A 175 -3.96 20.49 17.31
CA ALA A 175 -2.86 21.18 17.98
C ALA A 175 -1.56 20.37 17.93
N ASP A 176 -1.62 19.08 18.20
CA ASP A 176 -0.49 18.15 18.15
C ASP A 176 0.09 18.00 16.73
N ARG A 177 -0.78 17.87 15.71
CA ARG A 177 -0.32 17.87 14.31
C ARG A 177 0.31 19.21 13.92
N ALA A 178 -0.23 20.35 14.43
CA ALA A 178 0.31 21.68 14.17
C ALA A 178 1.67 21.93 14.82
N GLU A 179 2.09 21.14 15.80
CA GLU A 179 3.45 21.16 16.31
C GLU A 179 4.47 20.66 15.27
N ILE A 180 4.08 19.68 14.47
CA ILE A 180 4.97 18.98 13.51
C ILE A 180 4.82 19.54 12.10
N TYR A 181 3.60 19.95 11.71
CA TYR A 181 3.26 20.43 10.36
C TYR A 181 2.70 21.85 10.43
N ASP A 182 2.67 22.52 9.28
CA ASP A 182 1.90 23.74 9.11
C ASP A 182 0.60 23.41 8.36
N PHE A 183 -0.48 24.08 8.75
CA PHE A 183 -1.79 23.93 8.15
C PHE A 183 -2.27 25.23 7.52
N THR A 184 -3.07 25.12 6.47
CA THR A 184 -3.84 26.25 5.96
C THR A 184 -4.93 26.65 6.95
N THR A 185 -5.60 27.80 6.70
CA THR A 185 -6.88 28.10 7.36
C THR A 185 -7.89 26.99 7.05
N PRO A 186 -8.72 26.61 8.01
CA PRO A 186 -9.76 25.62 7.79
C PRO A 186 -10.72 26.00 6.66
N TYR A 187 -11.09 24.99 5.87
CA TYR A 187 -12.01 25.19 4.74
C TYR A 187 -13.35 24.48 4.91
N TYR A 188 -13.42 23.44 5.76
CA TYR A 188 -14.63 22.64 5.99
C TYR A 188 -14.78 22.28 7.47
N GLU A 189 -16.04 22.27 7.97
CA GLU A 189 -16.38 21.78 9.32
C GLU A 189 -16.80 20.31 9.22
N ALA A 190 -16.21 19.45 10.03
CA ALA A 190 -16.42 18.02 10.03
C ALA A 190 -16.80 17.48 11.41
N SER A 191 -17.27 16.25 11.44
CA SER A 191 -17.53 15.53 12.68
C SER A 191 -17.47 14.03 12.47
N GLN A 192 -17.27 13.25 13.53
CA GLN A 192 -17.36 11.80 13.50
C GLN A 192 -18.80 11.33 13.67
N LYS A 193 -19.15 10.25 12.98
CA LYS A 193 -20.42 9.52 13.11
C LYS A 193 -20.16 8.05 13.39
N LEU A 194 -21.05 7.43 14.17
CA LEU A 194 -21.03 6.00 14.40
C LEU A 194 -21.90 5.27 13.37
N ILE A 195 -21.33 4.30 12.69
CA ILE A 195 -22.01 3.38 11.77
C ILE A 195 -22.19 2.06 12.49
N VAL A 196 -23.41 1.54 12.50
CA VAL A 196 -23.73 0.25 13.11
C VAL A 196 -24.53 -0.62 12.14
N ALA A 197 -24.63 -1.90 12.47
CA ALA A 197 -25.50 -2.79 11.71
C ALA A 197 -26.96 -2.32 11.76
N VAL A 198 -27.72 -2.50 10.69
CA VAL A 198 -29.10 -1.99 10.57
C VAL A 198 -30.04 -2.51 11.66
N ASP A 199 -29.82 -3.73 12.14
CA ASP A 199 -30.61 -4.37 13.20
C ASP A 199 -30.10 -4.06 14.63
N ASN A 200 -29.01 -3.28 14.77
CA ASN A 200 -28.56 -2.76 16.05
C ASN A 200 -29.52 -1.61 16.47
N THR A 201 -30.22 -1.78 17.57
CA THR A 201 -31.21 -0.82 18.08
C THR A 201 -30.71 -0.04 19.29
N ASP A 202 -29.49 -0.29 19.77
CA ASP A 202 -28.96 0.27 21.01
C ASP A 202 -28.89 1.80 20.97
N PHE A 203 -28.63 2.37 19.79
CA PHE A 203 -28.46 3.80 19.57
C PHE A 203 -29.67 4.53 18.97
N ASP A 204 -30.79 3.82 18.70
CA ASP A 204 -31.93 4.39 17.97
C ASP A 204 -32.59 5.58 18.66
N ASN A 205 -32.44 5.71 19.97
CA ASN A 205 -33.03 6.79 20.75
C ASN A 205 -32.03 7.91 21.09
N CYS A 206 -30.77 7.79 20.73
CA CYS A 206 -29.74 8.79 20.98
C CYS A 206 -29.99 10.06 20.17
N LYS A 207 -29.88 11.20 20.80
CA LYS A 207 -30.04 12.54 20.22
C LYS A 207 -28.82 13.43 20.47
N THR A 208 -27.97 13.06 21.41
CA THR A 208 -26.79 13.81 21.81
C THR A 208 -25.55 12.91 21.82
N ALA A 209 -24.38 13.53 21.72
CA ALA A 209 -23.10 12.82 21.81
C ALA A 209 -22.97 12.10 23.17
N ASP A 210 -23.39 12.76 24.27
CA ASP A 210 -23.31 12.18 25.61
C ASP A 210 -24.10 10.88 25.74
N GLU A 211 -25.28 10.79 25.11
CA GLU A 211 -26.09 9.55 25.10
C GLU A 211 -25.39 8.41 24.34
N VAL A 212 -24.72 8.73 23.24
CA VAL A 212 -23.91 7.74 22.50
C VAL A 212 -22.69 7.31 23.30
N VAL A 213 -22.00 8.26 23.95
CA VAL A 213 -20.84 8.01 24.82
C VAL A 213 -21.22 7.14 26.01
N GLU A 214 -22.39 7.37 26.64
CA GLU A 214 -22.90 6.56 27.75
C GLU A 214 -23.07 5.08 27.32
N ILE A 215 -23.66 4.84 26.15
CA ILE A 215 -23.83 3.49 25.61
C ILE A 215 -22.47 2.88 25.30
N LEU A 216 -21.59 3.60 24.57
CA LEU A 216 -20.25 3.10 24.23
C LEU A 216 -19.46 2.73 25.51
N SER A 217 -19.54 3.57 26.54
CA SER A 217 -18.86 3.33 27.83
C SER A 217 -19.40 2.12 28.59
N SER A 218 -20.65 1.74 28.34
CA SER A 218 -21.31 0.57 28.94
C SER A 218 -21.02 -0.74 28.21
N LEU A 219 -20.47 -0.68 26.98
CA LEU A 219 -20.18 -1.87 26.19
C LEU A 219 -19.03 -2.68 26.81
N VAL A 220 -19.16 -4.00 26.81
CA VAL A 220 -18.12 -4.94 27.27
C VAL A 220 -17.85 -5.95 26.17
N ASP A 221 -16.56 -6.23 25.92
CA ASP A 221 -16.10 -7.18 24.90
C ASP A 221 -16.63 -6.87 23.48
N LYS A 222 -16.80 -5.59 23.16
CA LYS A 222 -17.16 -5.13 21.82
C LYS A 222 -15.99 -4.46 21.15
N SER A 223 -15.91 -4.60 19.81
CA SER A 223 -14.90 -3.93 19.01
C SER A 223 -15.53 -2.84 18.15
N ILE A 224 -14.90 -1.66 18.10
CA ILE A 224 -15.24 -0.57 17.18
C ILE A 224 -14.08 -0.39 16.19
N GLY A 225 -14.43 -0.38 14.90
CA GLY A 225 -13.48 -0.17 13.82
C GLY A 225 -13.30 1.31 13.48
N PHE A 226 -12.11 1.66 13.01
CA PHE A 226 -11.77 2.99 12.51
C PHE A 226 -10.61 2.89 11.50
N GLN A 227 -10.45 3.89 10.66
CA GLN A 227 -9.26 4.00 9.82
C GLN A 227 -8.06 4.45 10.68
N ASN A 228 -6.90 3.85 10.43
CA ASN A 228 -5.68 4.14 11.19
C ASN A 228 -5.27 5.62 11.08
N ALA A 229 -4.81 6.21 12.20
CA ALA A 229 -4.34 7.59 12.35
C ALA A 229 -5.36 8.69 11.98
N THR A 230 -6.64 8.38 11.94
CA THR A 230 -7.72 9.37 11.82
C THR A 230 -8.22 9.81 13.20
N THR A 231 -9.02 10.87 13.24
CA THR A 231 -9.67 11.33 14.48
C THR A 231 -10.50 10.22 15.10
N GLY A 232 -11.18 9.40 14.30
CA GLY A 232 -11.93 8.25 14.78
C GLY A 232 -11.08 7.27 15.59
N SER A 233 -9.80 7.09 15.24
CA SER A 233 -8.89 6.24 16.03
C SER A 233 -8.57 6.85 17.39
N LEU A 234 -8.32 8.15 17.44
CA LEU A 234 -8.01 8.88 18.68
C LEU A 234 -9.22 8.95 19.61
N TYR A 235 -10.41 9.13 19.05
CA TYR A 235 -11.67 9.16 19.80
C TYR A 235 -11.96 7.82 20.53
N ILE A 236 -11.72 6.68 19.87
CA ILE A 236 -11.98 5.35 20.46
C ILE A 236 -10.89 4.93 21.42
N VAL A 237 -9.60 5.12 21.04
CA VAL A 237 -8.45 4.68 21.85
C VAL A 237 -8.20 5.62 23.04
N GLY A 238 -8.52 6.90 22.87
CA GLY A 238 -8.20 7.98 23.79
C GLY A 238 -6.92 8.70 23.39
N ASP A 239 -6.94 10.02 23.54
CA ASP A 239 -5.79 10.88 23.30
C ASP A 239 -5.97 12.17 24.09
N GLU A 240 -5.09 12.44 25.05
CA GLU A 240 -5.18 13.59 25.97
C GLU A 240 -5.00 14.91 25.22
N ASP A 241 -4.18 14.96 24.18
CA ASP A 241 -3.89 16.16 23.40
C ASP A 241 -5.11 16.59 22.56
N TRP A 242 -5.95 15.62 22.19
CA TRP A 242 -7.23 15.85 21.51
C TRP A 242 -8.42 16.00 22.46
N GLY A 243 -8.20 15.81 23.76
CA GLY A 243 -9.25 15.86 24.77
C GLY A 243 -10.23 14.67 24.71
N PHE A 244 -9.77 13.54 24.19
CA PHE A 244 -10.56 12.31 24.12
C PHE A 244 -10.16 11.34 25.22
N ASP A 245 -11.10 11.01 26.12
CA ASP A 245 -10.87 10.04 27.20
C ASP A 245 -10.73 8.59 26.67
N GLY A 246 -11.25 8.31 25.48
CA GLY A 246 -11.31 6.96 24.90
C GLY A 246 -12.28 6.05 25.66
N PHE A 247 -12.29 4.78 25.28
CA PHE A 247 -13.20 3.76 25.84
C PHE A 247 -12.42 2.52 26.28
N ALA A 248 -12.05 2.45 27.55
CA ALA A 248 -11.21 1.38 28.08
C ALA A 248 -11.80 -0.04 27.94
N ASN A 249 -13.13 -0.17 27.79
CA ASN A 249 -13.83 -1.44 27.65
C ASN A 249 -14.08 -1.86 26.19
N ILE A 250 -13.69 -1.01 25.23
CA ILE A 250 -13.86 -1.26 23.80
C ILE A 250 -12.52 -1.70 23.21
N ASP A 251 -12.55 -2.77 22.44
CA ASP A 251 -11.41 -3.18 21.61
C ASP A 251 -11.40 -2.34 20.31
N GLY A 252 -10.54 -1.32 20.28
CA GLY A 252 -10.36 -0.45 19.11
C GLY A 252 -9.65 -1.18 17.98
N LYS A 253 -10.33 -1.47 16.87
CA LYS A 253 -9.75 -2.15 15.70
C LYS A 253 -9.36 -1.17 14.60
N SER A 254 -8.07 -1.11 14.33
CA SER A 254 -7.48 -0.28 13.27
C SER A 254 -7.54 -0.98 11.91
N TYR A 255 -7.98 -0.25 10.88
CA TYR A 255 -8.07 -0.69 9.49
C TYR A 255 -7.30 0.24 8.56
N SER A 256 -6.85 -0.29 7.44
CA SER A 256 -6.14 0.50 6.41
C SER A 256 -7.02 1.52 5.69
N ASN A 257 -8.34 1.24 5.64
CA ASN A 257 -9.35 2.13 5.07
C ASN A 257 -10.73 1.83 5.65
N ALA A 258 -11.67 2.77 5.47
CA ALA A 258 -13.04 2.68 6.00
C ALA A 258 -13.83 1.50 5.41
N GLN A 259 -13.63 1.14 4.15
CA GLN A 259 -14.37 0.05 3.46
C GLN A 259 -14.11 -1.31 4.10
N VAL A 260 -12.86 -1.57 4.51
CA VAL A 260 -12.50 -2.81 5.20
C VAL A 260 -13.17 -2.87 6.56
N ALA A 261 -13.18 -1.75 7.32
CA ALA A 261 -13.87 -1.65 8.60
C ALA A 261 -15.38 -1.92 8.45
N ILE A 262 -16.04 -1.29 7.47
CA ILE A 262 -17.48 -1.50 7.23
C ILE A 262 -17.76 -2.93 6.75
N THR A 263 -16.86 -3.53 5.95
CA THR A 263 -16.98 -4.96 5.57
C THR A 263 -16.96 -5.86 6.80
N ASP A 264 -16.09 -5.59 7.76
CA ASP A 264 -16.04 -6.34 9.03
C ASP A 264 -17.29 -6.12 9.89
N LEU A 265 -17.87 -4.91 9.87
CA LEU A 265 -19.16 -4.62 10.51
C LEU A 265 -20.30 -5.44 9.87
N ILE A 266 -20.37 -5.48 8.55
CA ILE A 266 -21.35 -6.27 7.80
C ILE A 266 -21.23 -7.76 8.13
N ASN A 267 -20.00 -8.26 8.26
CA ASN A 267 -19.71 -9.64 8.62
C ASN A 267 -19.90 -9.93 10.13
N ARG A 268 -20.30 -8.94 10.94
CA ARG A 268 -20.52 -9.05 12.39
C ARG A 268 -19.25 -9.37 13.20
N ASN A 269 -18.08 -9.06 12.65
CA ASN A 269 -16.80 -9.23 13.34
C ASN A 269 -16.52 -8.08 14.31
N ILE A 270 -17.16 -6.92 14.07
CA ILE A 270 -17.11 -5.73 14.93
C ILE A 270 -18.51 -5.19 15.17
N TYR A 271 -18.65 -4.36 16.21
CA TYR A 271 -19.94 -3.84 16.66
C TYR A 271 -20.34 -2.54 15.97
N GLY A 272 -19.39 -1.71 15.62
CA GLY A 272 -19.60 -0.44 14.94
C GLY A 272 -18.32 0.04 14.23
N VAL A 273 -18.46 1.08 13.43
CA VAL A 273 -17.35 1.79 12.77
C VAL A 273 -17.50 3.28 13.03
N LEU A 274 -16.42 3.93 13.44
CA LEU A 274 -16.36 5.38 13.56
C LEU A 274 -15.74 5.97 12.30
N LEU A 275 -16.41 6.94 11.69
CA LEU A 275 -16.00 7.57 10.44
C LEU A 275 -16.54 8.99 10.35
N ASP A 276 -15.84 9.84 9.61
CA ASP A 276 -16.27 11.21 9.30
C ASP A 276 -17.65 11.24 8.62
N GLU A 277 -18.47 12.23 8.98
CA GLU A 277 -19.90 12.32 8.59
C GLU A 277 -20.10 12.26 7.07
N ALA A 278 -19.36 13.07 6.31
CA ALA A 278 -19.57 13.15 4.87
C ALA A 278 -19.20 11.83 4.14
N PRO A 279 -18.02 11.24 4.34
CA PRO A 279 -17.69 9.92 3.80
C PRO A 279 -18.60 8.81 4.33
N ALA A 280 -19.02 8.86 5.59
CA ALA A 280 -19.94 7.88 6.17
C ALA A 280 -21.26 7.82 5.39
N ASN A 281 -21.86 8.98 5.08
CA ASN A 281 -23.09 9.07 4.31
C ASN A 281 -22.92 8.44 2.92
N MET A 282 -21.86 8.80 2.19
CA MET A 282 -21.60 8.29 0.83
C MET A 282 -21.35 6.78 0.82
N ILE A 283 -20.49 6.29 1.71
CA ILE A 283 -20.15 4.86 1.78
C ILE A 283 -21.36 4.03 2.19
N VAL A 284 -22.14 4.46 3.15
CA VAL A 284 -23.33 3.72 3.62
C VAL A 284 -24.41 3.66 2.54
N ASP A 285 -24.63 4.76 1.83
CA ASP A 285 -25.58 4.81 0.71
C ASP A 285 -25.15 3.87 -0.43
N GLU A 286 -23.89 3.90 -0.82
CA GLU A 286 -23.34 3.04 -1.87
C GLU A 286 -23.41 1.55 -1.46
N ILE A 287 -22.96 1.22 -0.25
CA ILE A 287 -23.00 -0.15 0.27
C ILE A 287 -24.44 -0.66 0.38
N ASN A 288 -25.36 0.12 0.90
CA ASN A 288 -26.76 -0.26 0.98
C ASN A 288 -27.41 -0.38 -0.42
N GLY A 289 -27.00 0.46 -1.37
CA GLY A 289 -27.40 0.37 -2.78
C GLY A 289 -26.89 -0.89 -3.47
N GLN A 290 -25.63 -1.29 -3.21
CA GLN A 290 -24.99 -2.48 -3.81
C GLN A 290 -25.34 -3.80 -3.11
N GLN A 291 -26.14 -3.76 -2.11
CA GLN A 291 -26.33 -4.77 -1.07
C GLN A 291 -26.62 -6.19 -1.52
N LYS A 292 -27.03 -6.40 -2.75
CA LYS A 292 -27.46 -7.71 -3.26
C LYS A 292 -26.76 -8.14 -4.53
N ALA A 293 -25.64 -7.51 -4.83
CA ALA A 293 -24.83 -8.03 -5.91
C ALA A 293 -24.40 -9.46 -5.53
N SER A 294 -24.93 -10.43 -6.23
CA SER A 294 -24.42 -11.81 -6.16
C SER A 294 -22.91 -11.79 -6.37
N TRP A 295 -22.19 -12.77 -5.86
CA TRP A 295 -20.75 -12.90 -6.12
C TRP A 295 -20.42 -12.74 -7.62
N GLY A 296 -21.28 -13.28 -8.50
CA GLY A 296 -21.15 -13.09 -9.94
C GLY A 296 -21.22 -11.63 -10.38
N ALA A 297 -22.10 -10.83 -9.77
CA ALA A 297 -22.20 -9.39 -10.07
C ALA A 297 -20.98 -8.62 -9.54
N LYS A 298 -20.47 -8.94 -8.35
CA LYS A 298 -19.25 -8.33 -7.81
C LYS A 298 -18.03 -8.61 -8.69
N PHE A 299 -17.83 -9.85 -9.12
CA PHE A 299 -16.80 -10.19 -10.08
C PHE A 299 -17.00 -9.49 -11.42
N LYS A 300 -18.23 -9.42 -11.91
CA LYS A 300 -18.53 -8.68 -13.14
C LYS A 300 -18.14 -7.21 -13.03
N ASN A 301 -18.53 -6.52 -11.96
CA ASN A 301 -18.17 -5.13 -11.69
C ASN A 301 -16.65 -4.94 -11.66
N PHE A 302 -15.94 -5.82 -10.96
CA PHE A 302 -14.46 -5.79 -10.91
C PHE A 302 -13.83 -5.88 -12.31
N PHE A 303 -14.31 -6.83 -13.14
CA PHE A 303 -13.78 -6.97 -14.49
C PHE A 303 -14.21 -5.84 -15.44
N GLU A 304 -15.39 -5.26 -15.25
CA GLU A 304 -15.83 -4.07 -15.98
C GLU A 304 -14.92 -2.87 -15.66
N THR A 305 -14.64 -2.61 -14.38
CA THR A 305 -13.66 -1.59 -13.98
C THR A 305 -12.27 -1.89 -14.55
N LEU A 306 -11.78 -3.12 -14.41
CA LEU A 306 -10.49 -3.54 -14.95
C LEU A 306 -10.44 -3.48 -16.49
N SER A 307 -11.58 -3.47 -17.19
CA SER A 307 -11.62 -3.36 -18.65
C SER A 307 -11.39 -1.94 -19.17
N ASN A 308 -11.48 -0.94 -18.31
CA ASN A 308 -11.11 0.43 -18.63
C ASN A 308 -9.60 0.53 -18.89
N GLU A 309 -9.20 1.34 -19.85
CA GLU A 309 -7.80 1.48 -20.30
C GLU A 309 -6.88 1.96 -19.17
N TYR A 310 -7.34 2.86 -18.32
CA TYR A 310 -6.58 3.34 -17.17
C TYR A 310 -6.27 2.20 -16.20
N TYR A 311 -7.29 1.43 -15.77
CA TYR A 311 -7.10 0.33 -14.82
C TYR A 311 -6.29 -0.84 -15.40
N GLN A 312 -6.40 -1.09 -16.71
CA GLN A 312 -5.50 -2.03 -17.40
C GLN A 312 -4.04 -1.55 -17.34
N ASN A 313 -3.81 -0.26 -17.55
CA ASN A 313 -2.46 0.32 -17.54
C ASN A 313 -1.84 0.27 -16.14
N ILE A 314 -2.59 0.63 -15.08
CA ILE A 314 -2.06 0.53 -13.70
C ILE A 314 -1.82 -0.93 -13.29
N PHE A 315 -2.70 -1.86 -13.68
CA PHE A 315 -2.49 -3.29 -13.44
C PHE A 315 -1.21 -3.80 -14.12
N ILE A 316 -1.01 -3.46 -15.40
CA ILE A 316 0.19 -3.84 -16.15
C ILE A 316 1.43 -3.19 -15.53
N THR A 317 1.36 -1.92 -15.16
CA THR A 317 2.45 -1.20 -14.49
C THR A 317 2.80 -1.83 -13.16
N GLY A 318 1.80 -2.15 -12.33
CA GLY A 318 1.99 -2.83 -11.06
C GLY A 318 2.63 -4.21 -11.21
N LEU A 319 2.15 -4.99 -12.17
CA LEU A 319 2.72 -6.30 -12.49
C LEU A 319 4.18 -6.20 -12.97
N LEU A 320 4.47 -5.24 -13.85
CA LEU A 320 5.83 -5.03 -14.36
C LEU A 320 6.77 -4.53 -13.27
N ASN A 321 6.33 -3.64 -12.39
CA ASN A 321 7.12 -3.16 -11.26
C ASN A 321 7.42 -4.29 -10.28
N THR A 322 6.42 -5.11 -9.92
CA THR A 322 6.60 -6.31 -9.10
C THR A 322 7.69 -7.22 -9.67
N ILE A 323 7.60 -7.56 -10.97
CA ILE A 323 8.60 -8.41 -11.64
C ILE A 323 9.97 -7.72 -11.70
N LYS A 324 10.01 -6.44 -12.07
CA LYS A 324 11.24 -5.67 -12.21
C LYS A 324 12.02 -5.62 -10.90
N ILE A 325 11.34 -5.33 -9.79
CA ILE A 325 11.97 -5.25 -8.46
C ILE A 325 12.50 -6.62 -8.04
N ALA A 326 11.71 -7.68 -8.20
CA ALA A 326 12.15 -9.02 -7.85
C ALA A 326 13.36 -9.48 -8.68
N VAL A 327 13.38 -9.20 -9.99
CA VAL A 327 14.50 -9.55 -10.88
C VAL A 327 15.76 -8.76 -10.53
N ILE A 328 15.65 -7.43 -10.43
CA ILE A 328 16.80 -6.56 -10.13
C ILE A 328 17.28 -6.81 -8.70
N GLY A 329 16.35 -6.94 -7.74
CA GLY A 329 16.66 -7.30 -6.36
C GLY A 329 17.42 -8.62 -6.26
N LEU A 330 16.98 -9.65 -6.97
CA LEU A 330 17.71 -10.93 -7.02
C LEU A 330 19.11 -10.79 -7.64
N ILE A 331 19.26 -10.04 -8.73
CA ILE A 331 20.56 -9.81 -9.37
C ILE A 331 21.52 -9.13 -8.40
N ILE A 332 21.10 -8.03 -7.75
CA ILE A 332 21.88 -7.34 -6.72
C ILE A 332 22.18 -8.31 -5.57
N GLY A 333 21.18 -9.07 -5.13
CA GLY A 333 21.29 -10.08 -4.09
C GLY A 333 22.33 -11.17 -4.41
N ILE A 334 22.34 -11.67 -5.64
CA ILE A 334 23.34 -12.65 -6.10
C ILE A 334 24.76 -12.04 -6.04
N ILE A 335 24.94 -10.82 -6.49
CA ILE A 335 26.24 -10.13 -6.47
C ILE A 335 26.74 -9.98 -5.03
N ILE A 336 25.92 -9.36 -4.17
CA ILE A 336 26.28 -9.12 -2.75
C ILE A 336 26.46 -10.46 -2.01
N GLY A 337 25.51 -11.37 -2.16
CA GLY A 337 25.54 -12.67 -1.50
C GLY A 337 26.74 -13.52 -1.89
N THR A 338 27.13 -13.50 -3.16
CA THR A 338 28.34 -14.21 -3.63
C THR A 338 29.60 -13.62 -3.01
N ILE A 339 29.73 -12.28 -2.96
CA ILE A 339 30.88 -11.62 -2.32
C ILE A 339 30.96 -12.00 -0.84
N ILE A 340 29.84 -11.94 -0.13
CA ILE A 340 29.78 -12.32 1.29
C ILE A 340 30.12 -13.81 1.48
N ALA A 341 29.58 -14.70 0.65
CA ALA A 341 29.86 -16.13 0.74
C ALA A 341 31.35 -16.44 0.52
N ILE A 342 31.99 -15.79 -0.46
CA ILE A 342 33.42 -15.92 -0.69
C ILE A 342 34.21 -15.49 0.55
N ILE A 343 33.88 -14.36 1.16
CA ILE A 343 34.56 -13.85 2.38
C ILE A 343 34.37 -14.84 3.53
N LYS A 344 33.14 -15.37 3.72
CA LYS A 344 32.82 -16.29 4.82
C LYS A 344 33.46 -17.68 4.67
N VAL A 345 33.67 -18.17 3.45
CA VAL A 345 34.27 -19.49 3.17
C VAL A 345 35.80 -19.38 3.07
N ALA A 346 36.34 -18.20 2.78
CA ALA A 346 37.78 -18.00 2.66
C ALA A 346 38.55 -18.34 3.95
N PRO A 347 39.76 -18.95 3.86
CA PRO A 347 40.61 -19.23 5.01
C PRO A 347 40.99 -17.95 5.77
N LYS A 348 40.76 -17.94 7.10
CA LYS A 348 40.88 -16.73 7.95
C LYS A 348 42.27 -16.59 8.57
N TYR A 349 43.34 -16.76 7.78
CA TYR A 349 44.71 -16.65 8.29
C TYR A 349 45.15 -15.21 8.57
N LYS A 350 44.66 -14.23 7.77
CA LYS A 350 45.02 -12.82 7.92
C LYS A 350 43.94 -12.05 8.68
N LEU A 351 44.36 -11.04 9.45
CA LEU A 351 43.46 -10.18 10.24
C LEU A 351 42.37 -9.54 9.37
N ILE A 352 42.72 -9.13 8.15
CA ILE A 352 41.76 -8.50 7.22
C ILE A 352 40.56 -9.42 6.92
N TYR A 353 40.76 -10.71 6.70
CA TYR A 353 39.65 -11.65 6.46
C TYR A 353 38.77 -11.83 7.70
N LYS A 354 39.34 -11.75 8.92
CA LYS A 354 38.56 -11.78 10.16
C LYS A 354 37.71 -10.53 10.34
N ILE A 355 38.23 -9.36 9.97
CA ILE A 355 37.49 -8.09 10.00
C ILE A 355 36.35 -8.11 8.98
N LEU A 356 36.63 -8.48 7.74
CA LEU A 356 35.63 -8.60 6.69
C LEU A 356 34.53 -9.61 7.06
N ASP A 357 34.88 -10.74 7.65
CA ASP A 357 33.89 -11.73 8.14
C ASP A 357 32.96 -11.15 9.21
N LYS A 358 33.50 -10.34 10.15
CA LYS A 358 32.67 -9.66 11.15
C LYS A 358 31.73 -8.63 10.53
N ILE A 359 32.22 -7.85 9.55
CA ILE A 359 31.40 -6.89 8.80
C ILE A 359 30.26 -7.62 8.05
N CYS A 360 30.60 -8.70 7.34
CA CYS A 360 29.60 -9.51 6.64
C CYS A 360 28.58 -10.13 7.61
N THR A 361 29.02 -10.56 8.79
CA THR A 361 28.13 -11.10 9.82
C THR A 361 27.19 -10.03 10.36
N PHE A 362 27.70 -8.83 10.62
CA PHE A 362 26.90 -7.68 11.05
C PHE A 362 25.85 -7.28 9.99
N TYR A 363 26.27 -7.22 8.73
CA TYR A 363 25.36 -6.97 7.60
C TYR A 363 24.23 -8.02 7.55
N THR A 364 24.57 -9.31 7.56
CA THR A 364 23.56 -10.38 7.50
C THR A 364 22.66 -10.38 8.74
N LEU A 365 23.16 -9.98 9.91
CA LEU A 365 22.35 -9.84 11.12
C LEU A 365 21.30 -8.74 10.98
N ILE A 366 21.68 -7.55 10.48
CA ILE A 366 20.76 -6.43 10.29
C ILE A 366 19.67 -6.79 9.29
N PHE A 367 20.06 -7.17 8.07
CA PHE A 367 19.10 -7.37 6.99
C PHE A 367 18.19 -8.59 7.18
N ARG A 368 18.61 -9.61 7.91
CA ARG A 368 17.77 -10.76 8.25
C ARG A 368 17.05 -10.61 9.58
N GLY A 369 17.51 -9.72 10.44
CA GLY A 369 16.94 -9.48 11.77
C GLY A 369 15.90 -8.36 11.82
N THR A 370 15.70 -7.62 10.73
CA THR A 370 14.70 -6.53 10.65
C THR A 370 13.69 -6.79 9.55
N PRO A 371 12.42 -6.36 9.73
CA PRO A 371 11.41 -6.46 8.68
C PRO A 371 11.78 -5.65 7.43
N ILE A 372 11.53 -6.19 6.24
CA ILE A 372 11.83 -5.49 4.97
C ILE A 372 11.07 -4.16 4.85
N VAL A 373 9.85 -4.08 5.40
CA VAL A 373 9.06 -2.83 5.47
C VAL A 373 9.85 -1.75 6.21
N ALA A 374 10.40 -2.07 7.39
CA ALA A 374 11.18 -1.11 8.18
C ALA A 374 12.44 -0.65 7.43
N GLN A 375 13.14 -1.58 6.76
CA GLN A 375 14.31 -1.25 5.93
C GLN A 375 13.94 -0.29 4.81
N LEU A 376 12.79 -0.52 4.16
CA LEU A 376 12.28 0.28 3.06
C LEU A 376 11.91 1.69 3.50
N LEU A 377 11.15 1.82 4.59
CA LEU A 377 10.73 3.10 5.16
C LEU A 377 11.94 3.92 5.63
N ILE A 378 12.88 3.30 6.35
CA ILE A 378 14.11 3.96 6.80
C ILE A 378 14.94 4.43 5.60
N ALA A 379 15.11 3.58 4.57
CA ALA A 379 15.89 3.96 3.40
C ALA A 379 15.25 5.15 2.68
N TYR A 380 13.95 5.09 2.40
CA TYR A 380 13.28 6.08 1.58
C TYR A 380 12.99 7.39 2.32
N TYR A 381 12.44 7.32 3.53
CA TYR A 381 11.98 8.52 4.26
C TYR A 381 13.00 9.10 5.25
N VAL A 382 14.01 8.32 5.65
CA VAL A 382 15.02 8.82 6.60
C VAL A 382 16.38 9.01 5.92
N ILE A 383 16.94 7.94 5.32
CA ILE A 383 18.31 8.01 4.79
C ILE A 383 18.40 8.92 3.57
N MET A 384 17.53 8.74 2.56
CA MET A 384 17.60 9.52 1.32
C MET A 384 17.45 11.02 1.56
N PRO A 385 16.46 11.52 2.32
CA PRO A 385 16.35 12.93 2.65
C PRO A 385 17.53 13.45 3.48
N SER A 386 18.02 12.68 4.48
CA SER A 386 19.12 13.08 5.36
C SER A 386 20.44 13.32 4.62
N ILE A 387 20.66 12.61 3.51
CA ILE A 387 21.86 12.80 2.67
C ILE A 387 21.61 13.73 1.47
N GLY A 388 20.42 14.35 1.41
CA GLY A 388 20.05 15.30 0.35
C GLY A 388 19.86 14.66 -1.04
N ILE A 389 19.64 13.33 -1.13
CA ILE A 389 19.44 12.63 -2.39
C ILE A 389 17.95 12.39 -2.61
N LYS A 390 17.38 13.01 -3.65
CA LYS A 390 16.05 12.68 -4.15
C LYS A 390 16.18 11.51 -5.14
N MET A 391 15.85 10.32 -4.70
CA MET A 391 15.86 9.09 -5.53
C MET A 391 14.43 8.59 -5.73
N ASN A 392 14.16 8.11 -6.93
CA ASN A 392 12.90 7.47 -7.29
C ASN A 392 12.60 6.28 -6.36
N ALA A 393 11.37 6.21 -5.81
CA ALA A 393 10.97 5.19 -4.84
C ALA A 393 11.14 3.76 -5.39
N LEU A 394 10.83 3.55 -6.68
CA LEU A 394 11.06 2.26 -7.36
C LEU A 394 12.54 1.86 -7.31
N THR A 395 13.46 2.81 -7.51
CA THR A 395 14.90 2.57 -7.47
C THR A 395 15.36 2.25 -6.04
N VAL A 396 14.87 3.00 -5.04
CA VAL A 396 15.15 2.69 -3.63
C VAL A 396 14.64 1.29 -3.28
N GLY A 397 13.43 0.95 -3.72
CA GLY A 397 12.88 -0.40 -3.58
C GLY A 397 13.81 -1.48 -4.15
N MET A 398 14.27 -1.32 -5.40
CA MET A 398 15.20 -2.27 -6.02
C MET A 398 16.51 -2.44 -5.24
N ILE A 399 17.06 -1.36 -4.69
CA ILE A 399 18.29 -1.39 -3.89
C ILE A 399 18.04 -2.10 -2.56
N VAL A 400 16.99 -1.72 -1.82
CA VAL A 400 16.66 -2.31 -0.52
C VAL A 400 16.36 -3.80 -0.63
N PHE A 401 15.54 -4.18 -1.62
CA PHE A 401 15.25 -5.59 -1.92
C PHE A 401 16.51 -6.36 -2.28
N GLY A 402 17.41 -5.73 -3.06
CA GLY A 402 18.69 -6.32 -3.42
C GLY A 402 19.62 -6.50 -2.23
N MET A 403 19.69 -5.52 -1.33
CA MET A 403 20.47 -5.62 -0.10
C MET A 403 19.88 -6.68 0.85
N ASN A 404 18.57 -6.71 1.02
CA ASN A 404 17.90 -7.72 1.83
C ASN A 404 18.15 -9.12 1.26
N SER A 405 17.88 -9.34 -0.02
CA SER A 405 18.14 -10.61 -0.72
C SER A 405 19.61 -11.00 -0.66
N GLY A 406 20.54 -10.04 -0.71
CA GLY A 406 21.98 -10.31 -0.58
C GLY A 406 22.35 -11.01 0.72
N ALA A 407 21.67 -10.71 1.82
CA ALA A 407 21.87 -11.39 3.10
C ALA A 407 21.38 -12.85 3.04
N TYR A 408 20.19 -13.10 2.45
CA TYR A 408 19.66 -14.47 2.28
C TYR A 408 20.47 -15.27 1.26
N VAL A 409 20.78 -14.70 0.12
CA VAL A 409 21.59 -15.33 -0.94
C VAL A 409 22.99 -15.69 -0.42
N SER A 410 23.58 -14.87 0.48
CA SER A 410 24.88 -15.22 1.07
C SER A 410 24.86 -16.55 1.83
N GLU A 411 23.78 -16.83 2.54
CA GLU A 411 23.60 -18.11 3.24
C GLU A 411 23.27 -19.24 2.26
N ILE A 412 22.48 -18.98 1.22
CA ILE A 412 22.20 -19.93 0.14
C ILE A 412 23.50 -20.36 -0.54
N MET A 413 24.33 -19.39 -0.94
CA MET A 413 25.63 -19.65 -1.56
C MET A 413 26.57 -20.41 -0.65
N ARG A 414 26.67 -19.99 0.62
CA ARG A 414 27.50 -20.69 1.62
C ARG A 414 27.02 -22.12 1.87
N GLY A 415 25.69 -22.33 1.97
CA GLY A 415 25.08 -23.65 2.11
C GLY A 415 25.37 -24.55 0.92
N GLY A 416 25.22 -24.03 -0.30
CA GLY A 416 25.52 -24.76 -1.53
C GLY A 416 27.00 -25.12 -1.71
N LEU A 417 27.92 -24.21 -1.34
CA LEU A 417 29.35 -24.51 -1.34
C LEU A 417 29.69 -25.61 -0.32
N ASN A 418 29.09 -25.57 0.86
CA ASN A 418 29.32 -26.56 1.91
C ASN A 418 28.63 -27.91 1.66
N SER A 419 27.66 -27.97 0.75
CA SER A 419 26.98 -29.23 0.36
C SER A 419 27.80 -30.12 -0.58
N VAL A 420 28.85 -29.57 -1.18
CA VAL A 420 29.79 -30.35 -2.01
C VAL A 420 30.69 -31.17 -1.10
N ASP A 421 30.88 -32.45 -1.45
CA ASP A 421 31.72 -33.36 -0.67
C ASP A 421 33.16 -32.80 -0.55
N LYS A 422 33.66 -32.77 0.69
CA LYS A 422 35.00 -32.23 1.00
C LYS A 422 36.11 -32.98 0.29
N GLY A 423 35.90 -34.29 -0.01
CA GLY A 423 36.80 -35.09 -0.80
C GLY A 423 37.09 -34.53 -2.20
N GLN A 424 36.15 -33.74 -2.77
CA GLN A 424 36.39 -33.08 -4.07
C GLN A 424 37.50 -32.01 -3.96
N LEU A 425 37.51 -31.27 -2.86
CA LEU A 425 38.54 -30.28 -2.59
C LEU A 425 39.87 -30.96 -2.27
N GLU A 426 39.84 -32.01 -1.46
CA GLU A 426 41.01 -32.78 -1.05
C GLU A 426 41.66 -33.50 -2.24
N ALA A 427 40.87 -34.16 -3.09
CA ALA A 427 41.34 -34.82 -4.31
C ALA A 427 41.99 -33.85 -5.30
N GLY A 428 41.35 -32.70 -5.54
CA GLY A 428 41.96 -31.65 -6.38
C GLY A 428 43.28 -31.14 -5.82
N ARG A 429 43.37 -30.97 -4.49
CA ARG A 429 44.63 -30.59 -3.82
C ARG A 429 45.71 -31.69 -3.89
N ALA A 430 45.32 -32.95 -3.76
CA ALA A 430 46.21 -34.09 -3.89
C ALA A 430 46.82 -34.23 -5.31
N LEU A 431 46.03 -33.82 -6.33
CA LEU A 431 46.51 -33.75 -7.74
C LEU A 431 47.37 -32.49 -8.02
N GLY A 432 47.73 -31.70 -6.98
CA GLY A 432 48.62 -30.54 -7.14
C GLY A 432 47.92 -29.24 -7.59
N LEU A 433 46.60 -29.25 -7.73
CA LEU A 433 45.85 -28.03 -8.07
C LEU A 433 45.89 -27.03 -6.93
N THR A 434 45.92 -25.72 -7.26
CA THR A 434 45.80 -24.66 -6.25
C THR A 434 44.39 -24.65 -5.65
N TYR A 435 44.25 -24.12 -4.45
CA TYR A 435 42.93 -23.97 -3.79
C TYR A 435 41.91 -23.26 -4.70
N SER A 436 42.31 -22.12 -5.31
CA SER A 436 41.45 -21.34 -6.18
C SER A 436 41.03 -22.12 -7.44
N THR A 437 41.99 -22.89 -8.04
CA THR A 437 41.68 -23.69 -9.21
C THR A 437 40.72 -24.83 -8.89
N THR A 438 40.92 -25.52 -7.77
CA THR A 438 40.03 -26.60 -7.30
C THR A 438 38.63 -26.02 -6.98
N MET A 439 38.57 -24.91 -6.27
CA MET A 439 37.29 -24.24 -5.99
C MET A 439 36.55 -23.86 -7.27
N LEU A 440 37.18 -23.11 -8.17
CA LEU A 440 36.51 -22.59 -9.36
C LEU A 440 36.15 -23.65 -10.40
N LYS A 441 36.99 -24.67 -10.57
CA LYS A 441 36.81 -25.68 -11.64
C LYS A 441 36.10 -26.96 -11.18
N ILE A 442 36.08 -27.28 -9.89
CA ILE A 442 35.50 -28.52 -9.36
C ILE A 442 34.36 -28.25 -8.40
N VAL A 443 34.59 -27.47 -7.35
CA VAL A 443 33.60 -27.28 -6.25
C VAL A 443 32.47 -26.36 -6.69
N VAL A 444 32.77 -25.16 -7.23
CA VAL A 444 31.76 -24.17 -7.63
C VAL A 444 30.76 -24.70 -8.66
N PRO A 445 31.16 -25.40 -9.75
CA PRO A 445 30.19 -25.93 -10.69
C PRO A 445 29.21 -26.94 -10.08
N GLN A 446 29.65 -27.74 -9.11
CA GLN A 446 28.80 -28.68 -8.37
C GLN A 446 27.89 -27.91 -7.41
N ALA A 447 28.43 -26.91 -6.67
CA ALA A 447 27.67 -26.08 -5.75
C ALA A 447 26.54 -25.31 -6.47
N VAL A 448 26.78 -24.76 -7.66
CA VAL A 448 25.76 -24.00 -8.43
C VAL A 448 24.53 -24.85 -8.69
N LYS A 449 24.64 -26.13 -8.93
CA LYS A 449 23.49 -27.03 -9.15
C LYS A 449 22.64 -27.15 -7.90
N ASN A 450 23.25 -27.18 -6.71
CA ASN A 450 22.56 -27.26 -5.43
C ASN A 450 21.98 -25.89 -5.02
N ILE A 451 22.60 -24.79 -5.45
CA ILE A 451 22.19 -23.42 -5.19
C ILE A 451 20.95 -23.01 -6.00
N LEU A 452 20.87 -23.45 -7.25
CA LEU A 452 19.89 -22.97 -8.24
C LEU A 452 18.42 -23.14 -7.77
N PRO A 453 18.00 -24.30 -7.22
CA PRO A 453 16.63 -24.47 -6.70
C PRO A 453 16.30 -23.51 -5.57
N THR A 454 17.26 -23.28 -4.68
CA THR A 454 17.07 -22.40 -3.53
C THR A 454 17.03 -20.92 -3.95
N LEU A 455 17.81 -20.51 -4.96
CA LEU A 455 17.70 -19.18 -5.57
C LEU A 455 16.34 -18.99 -6.26
N GLY A 456 15.79 -20.05 -6.86
CA GLY A 456 14.44 -20.00 -7.39
C GLY A 456 13.38 -19.74 -6.32
N ASN A 457 13.52 -20.35 -5.16
CA ASN A 457 12.63 -20.09 -4.01
C ASN A 457 12.80 -18.66 -3.48
N GLU A 458 14.02 -18.15 -3.44
CA GLU A 458 14.31 -16.75 -3.08
C GLU A 458 13.61 -15.78 -4.03
N PHE A 459 13.67 -16.05 -5.35
CA PHE A 459 12.97 -15.23 -6.34
C PHE A 459 11.45 -15.21 -6.12
N ILE A 460 10.85 -16.37 -5.79
CA ILE A 460 9.42 -16.45 -5.46
C ILE A 460 9.10 -15.65 -4.19
N SER A 461 9.98 -15.68 -3.19
CA SER A 461 9.81 -14.88 -1.97
C SER A 461 9.86 -13.39 -2.26
N LEU A 462 10.84 -12.93 -3.04
CA LEU A 462 10.94 -11.54 -3.46
C LEU A 462 9.66 -11.04 -4.14
N ILE A 463 9.10 -11.82 -5.07
CA ILE A 463 7.85 -11.44 -5.76
C ILE A 463 6.70 -11.23 -4.77
N LYS A 464 6.55 -12.11 -3.78
CA LYS A 464 5.48 -11.97 -2.78
C LYS A 464 5.70 -10.78 -1.85
N GLU A 465 6.95 -10.50 -1.52
CA GLU A 465 7.33 -9.41 -0.62
C GLU A 465 7.21 -8.02 -1.26
N THR A 466 7.13 -7.92 -2.61
CA THR A 466 6.96 -6.61 -3.27
C THR A 466 5.71 -5.85 -2.85
N SER A 467 4.69 -6.52 -2.30
CA SER A 467 3.46 -5.87 -1.82
C SER A 467 3.68 -4.78 -0.76
N VAL A 468 4.84 -4.79 -0.08
CA VAL A 468 5.19 -3.74 0.89
C VAL A 468 5.67 -2.43 0.24
N LEU A 469 5.85 -2.41 -1.08
CA LEU A 469 6.30 -1.21 -1.78
C LEU A 469 5.24 -0.10 -1.84
N SER A 470 3.98 -0.45 -1.65
CA SER A 470 2.88 0.50 -1.50
C SER A 470 3.12 1.50 -0.37
N PHE A 471 3.84 1.11 0.70
CA PHE A 471 4.21 2.00 1.81
C PHE A 471 5.19 3.14 1.43
N ILE A 472 5.83 3.06 0.28
CA ILE A 472 6.63 4.15 -0.29
C ILE A 472 6.02 4.68 -1.59
N ALA A 473 4.70 4.53 -1.76
CA ALA A 473 3.92 5.02 -2.90
C ALA A 473 4.33 4.43 -4.26
N VAL A 474 4.94 3.25 -4.31
CA VAL A 474 5.21 2.54 -5.56
C VAL A 474 3.98 1.73 -5.96
N TYR A 475 3.52 1.92 -7.20
CA TYR A 475 2.50 1.06 -7.78
C TYR A 475 3.07 -0.32 -8.08
N ASP A 476 2.78 -1.27 -7.18
CA ASP A 476 2.98 -2.70 -7.37
C ASP A 476 1.66 -3.39 -7.73
N LEU A 477 1.69 -4.69 -7.88
CA LEU A 477 0.49 -5.48 -8.19
C LEU A 477 -0.58 -5.39 -7.09
N TYR A 478 -0.19 -5.28 -5.83
CA TYR A 478 -1.09 -5.16 -4.69
C TYR A 478 -1.88 -3.86 -4.77
N LYS A 479 -1.19 -2.70 -4.87
CA LYS A 479 -1.82 -1.37 -4.93
C LYS A 479 -2.72 -1.25 -6.16
N ALA A 480 -2.26 -1.73 -7.32
CA ALA A 480 -3.04 -1.68 -8.56
C ALA A 480 -4.39 -2.43 -8.46
N LEU A 481 -4.41 -3.59 -7.80
CA LEU A 481 -5.64 -4.37 -7.63
C LEU A 481 -6.58 -3.75 -6.58
N LEU A 482 -6.03 -3.14 -5.53
CA LEU A 482 -6.84 -2.41 -4.55
C LEU A 482 -7.56 -1.23 -5.21
N ASP A 483 -6.86 -0.44 -6.01
CA ASP A 483 -7.44 0.74 -6.67
C ASP A 483 -8.61 0.36 -7.59
N VAL A 484 -8.56 -0.80 -8.27
CA VAL A 484 -9.70 -1.31 -9.03
C VAL A 484 -10.93 -1.57 -8.16
N GLY A 485 -10.75 -2.06 -6.95
CA GLY A 485 -11.86 -2.34 -6.02
C GLY A 485 -12.43 -1.11 -5.35
N MET A 486 -11.59 -0.11 -5.11
CA MET A 486 -11.97 1.13 -4.41
C MET A 486 -13.07 1.91 -5.15
N VAL A 487 -13.10 1.84 -6.48
CA VAL A 487 -14.11 2.51 -7.33
C VAL A 487 -15.55 2.11 -6.97
N LYS A 488 -15.73 0.90 -6.48
CA LYS A 488 -17.04 0.34 -6.10
C LYS A 488 -17.11 -0.05 -4.63
N TYR A 489 -16.24 0.50 -3.81
CA TYR A 489 -16.15 0.18 -2.38
C TYR A 489 -16.13 -1.32 -2.07
N ASP A 490 -15.66 -2.15 -3.01
CA ASP A 490 -15.51 -3.60 -2.85
C ASP A 490 -14.05 -3.98 -2.63
N SER A 491 -13.71 -4.37 -1.40
CA SER A 491 -12.37 -4.87 -1.06
C SER A 491 -12.24 -6.40 -1.18
N MET A 492 -13.36 -7.14 -1.18
CA MET A 492 -13.33 -8.61 -1.15
C MET A 492 -12.83 -9.20 -2.47
N VAL A 493 -13.40 -8.76 -3.61
CA VAL A 493 -13.00 -9.29 -4.93
C VAL A 493 -11.53 -8.97 -5.23
N PRO A 494 -11.01 -7.74 -5.03
CA PRO A 494 -9.59 -7.45 -5.17
C PRO A 494 -8.67 -8.37 -4.36
N TYR A 495 -8.98 -8.67 -3.10
CA TYR A 495 -8.17 -9.57 -2.28
C TYR A 495 -8.17 -11.01 -2.82
N ILE A 496 -9.32 -11.53 -3.25
CA ILE A 496 -9.41 -12.84 -3.88
C ILE A 496 -8.60 -12.86 -5.18
N MET A 497 -8.78 -11.85 -6.02
CA MET A 497 -8.06 -11.72 -7.30
C MET A 497 -6.55 -11.62 -7.10
N MET A 498 -6.11 -10.86 -6.10
CA MET A 498 -4.72 -10.77 -5.70
C MET A 498 -4.13 -12.13 -5.36
N GLY A 499 -4.78 -12.88 -4.45
CA GLY A 499 -4.35 -14.23 -4.09
C GLY A 499 -4.22 -15.14 -5.31
N LEU A 500 -5.21 -15.12 -6.21
CA LEU A 500 -5.22 -15.93 -7.44
C LEU A 500 -4.08 -15.54 -8.39
N ILE A 501 -3.85 -14.25 -8.58
CA ILE A 501 -2.81 -13.74 -9.48
C ILE A 501 -1.42 -14.10 -8.97
N TYR A 502 -1.16 -13.93 -7.65
CA TYR A 502 0.11 -14.36 -7.06
C TYR A 502 0.33 -15.87 -7.17
N ILE A 503 -0.71 -16.70 -6.98
CA ILE A 503 -0.62 -18.16 -7.20
C ILE A 503 -0.21 -18.46 -8.65
N VAL A 504 -0.85 -17.82 -9.64
CA VAL A 504 -0.54 -18.00 -11.06
C VAL A 504 0.91 -17.59 -11.36
N LEU A 505 1.35 -16.44 -10.84
CA LEU A 505 2.74 -15.99 -10.99
C LEU A 505 3.74 -17.00 -10.41
N VAL A 506 3.49 -17.47 -9.19
CA VAL A 506 4.35 -18.48 -8.53
C VAL A 506 4.38 -19.78 -9.31
N LEU A 507 3.26 -20.24 -9.87
CA LEU A 507 3.19 -21.45 -10.69
C LEU A 507 4.00 -21.30 -11.99
N ILE A 508 3.90 -20.15 -12.67
CA ILE A 508 4.66 -19.87 -13.91
C ILE A 508 6.16 -19.88 -13.61
N ILE A 509 6.57 -19.21 -12.54
CA ILE A 509 7.99 -19.11 -12.13
C ILE A 509 8.52 -20.48 -11.72
N SER A 510 7.77 -21.22 -10.89
CA SER A 510 8.14 -22.58 -10.46
C SER A 510 8.30 -23.54 -11.65
N ALA A 511 7.44 -23.41 -12.66
CA ALA A 511 7.58 -24.19 -13.90
C ALA A 511 8.88 -23.82 -14.66
N GLY A 512 9.20 -22.52 -14.73
CA GLY A 512 10.44 -22.04 -15.33
C GLY A 512 11.68 -22.55 -14.60
N ILE A 513 11.69 -22.49 -13.27
CA ILE A 513 12.78 -23.02 -12.42
C ILE A 513 12.97 -24.53 -12.67
N LYS A 514 11.88 -25.32 -12.64
CA LYS A 514 11.94 -26.76 -12.93
C LYS A 514 12.49 -27.08 -14.33
N LEU A 515 12.20 -26.24 -15.33
CA LEU A 515 12.78 -26.40 -16.67
C LEU A 515 14.28 -26.14 -16.67
N LEU A 516 14.75 -25.12 -15.95
CA LEU A 516 16.17 -24.83 -15.77
C LEU A 516 16.88 -25.97 -15.04
N GLU A 517 16.35 -26.44 -13.92
CA GLU A 517 16.88 -27.58 -13.15
C GLU A 517 17.06 -28.83 -14.04
N ARG A 518 16.05 -29.16 -14.85
CA ARG A 518 16.10 -30.31 -15.76
C ARG A 518 17.20 -30.15 -16.82
N ARG A 519 17.44 -28.93 -17.29
CA ARG A 519 18.54 -28.68 -18.26
C ARG A 519 19.91 -28.90 -17.63
N PHE A 520 20.10 -28.39 -16.39
CA PHE A 520 21.37 -28.57 -15.68
C PHE A 520 21.60 -30.02 -15.26
N ALA A 521 20.55 -30.76 -14.85
CA ALA A 521 20.67 -32.18 -14.52
C ALA A 521 20.99 -33.07 -15.74
N LYS A 522 20.59 -32.72 -16.96
CA LYS A 522 20.94 -33.45 -18.18
C LYS A 522 22.40 -33.27 -18.57
N SER A 523 23.04 -32.16 -18.23
CA SER A 523 24.45 -31.89 -18.48
C SER A 523 25.41 -32.82 -17.69
N ASP A 524 24.91 -33.57 -16.70
CA ASP A 524 25.72 -34.55 -15.93
C ASP A 524 25.72 -35.95 -16.50
N ARG A 525 24.88 -36.23 -17.50
CA ARG A 525 24.74 -37.56 -18.09
C ARG A 525 25.49 -37.70 -19.42
N ASN A 526 26.08 -36.63 -19.92
CA ASN A 526 26.96 -36.58 -21.08
C ASN A 526 28.39 -36.22 -20.65
#